data_71016572f4b844fdb5eb04799fc8a851
#
_entry.id   71016572f4b844fdb5eb04799fc8a851
#
_cell.length_a   1.000
_cell.length_b   1.000
_cell.length_c   1.000
_cell.angle_alpha   90.00
_cell.angle_beta   90.00
_cell.angle_gamma   90.00
#
_symmetry.space_group_name_H-M   'P 1'
#
loop_
_entity.id
_entity.type
_entity.pdbx_description
1 polymer ?
#
loop_
_entity_poly.entity_id
_entity_poly.type
_entity_poly.pdbx_seq_one_letter_code
_entity_poly.pdbx_strand_id
1 'polypeptide(L)'
;MSGYSREDFDHPVKDYDFSAMGDVSSLIDQMSEAGGFTATKLAFARDILRDSISKVGPDGVLNWMSFPACLCATGTRGFFLEALKRRSYNVVVTTCGTLDHDIARTFRDYFHGDFSLDDIALGEQGLNRLGNVIVPNECYGEILENIVLPWLSEIEEERKSLNPDNPWLGFGSVELCWALGLSLIHISEPTRLAR
;
A
#
# COMPACT_ATOMS: atom_id res chain seq x y z
N MET A 1 29.87 -34.30 -17.77
CA MET A 1 29.73 -32.94 -17.17
C MET A 1 30.16 -31.97 -18.27
N SER A 2 29.23 -31.16 -18.79
CA SER A 2 29.57 -30.09 -19.73
C SER A 2 30.33 -29.02 -18.94
N GLY A 3 31.63 -28.88 -19.15
CA GLY A 3 32.43 -27.82 -18.57
C GLY A 3 32.10 -26.50 -19.24
N TYR A 4 32.13 -25.40 -18.48
CA TYR A 4 32.01 -24.05 -19.03
C TYR A 4 33.32 -23.66 -19.73
N SER A 5 33.20 -22.92 -20.85
CA SER A 5 34.33 -22.31 -21.56
C SER A 5 34.28 -20.78 -21.40
N ARG A 6 35.36 -20.07 -21.77
CA ARG A 6 35.35 -18.59 -21.75
C ARG A 6 34.31 -17.99 -22.70
N GLU A 7 33.98 -18.71 -23.76
CA GLU A 7 33.04 -18.31 -24.82
C GLU A 7 31.56 -18.30 -24.33
N ASP A 8 31.30 -19.02 -23.23
CA ASP A 8 29.98 -19.05 -22.60
C ASP A 8 29.67 -17.73 -21.82
N PHE A 9 30.66 -16.83 -21.70
CA PHE A 9 30.58 -15.58 -20.94
C PHE A 9 30.85 -14.37 -21.83
N ASP A 10 29.86 -13.89 -22.51
CA ASP A 10 29.93 -12.83 -23.51
C ASP A 10 29.50 -11.42 -22.99
N HIS A 11 29.01 -11.33 -21.75
CA HIS A 11 28.54 -10.11 -21.14
C HIS A 11 29.56 -9.51 -20.17
N PRO A 12 30.32 -8.46 -20.57
CA PRO A 12 31.30 -7.82 -19.70
C PRO A 12 30.63 -6.98 -18.65
N VAL A 13 31.19 -6.93 -17.44
CA VAL A 13 30.81 -6.01 -16.38
C VAL A 13 31.11 -4.58 -16.84
N LYS A 14 30.14 -3.65 -16.64
CA LYS A 14 30.30 -2.23 -16.92
C LYS A 14 30.22 -1.40 -15.64
N ASP A 15 31.04 -0.37 -15.55
CA ASP A 15 30.99 0.57 -14.44
C ASP A 15 29.74 1.46 -14.53
N TYR A 16 29.27 1.93 -13.36
CA TYR A 16 28.20 2.93 -13.30
C TYR A 16 28.69 4.28 -13.85
N ASP A 17 27.93 4.85 -14.75
CA ASP A 17 28.12 6.24 -15.20
C ASP A 17 27.13 7.17 -14.48
N PHE A 18 27.60 7.80 -13.42
CA PHE A 18 26.80 8.74 -12.65
C PHE A 18 26.50 10.04 -13.40
N SER A 19 27.26 10.36 -14.46
CA SER A 19 26.98 11.56 -15.29
C SER A 19 25.78 11.37 -16.21
N ALA A 20 25.49 10.11 -16.58
CA ALA A 20 24.36 9.73 -17.42
C ALA A 20 23.11 9.32 -16.61
N MET A 21 23.17 9.40 -15.26
CA MET A 21 22.08 9.00 -14.39
C MET A 21 20.99 10.08 -14.33
N GLY A 22 19.80 9.80 -14.86
CA GLY A 22 18.69 10.76 -14.89
C GLY A 22 17.66 10.50 -13.77
N ASP A 23 17.22 9.27 -13.61
CA ASP A 23 16.17 8.85 -12.67
C ASP A 23 16.43 7.47 -12.09
N VAL A 24 15.51 6.98 -11.26
CA VAL A 24 15.62 5.64 -10.66
C VAL A 24 15.60 4.54 -11.72
N SER A 25 14.87 4.71 -12.83
CA SER A 25 14.85 3.72 -13.91
C SER A 25 16.22 3.61 -14.57
N SER A 26 16.87 4.72 -14.85
CA SER A 26 18.22 4.75 -15.44
C SER A 26 19.27 4.14 -14.51
N LEU A 27 19.13 4.30 -13.19
CA LEU A 27 19.97 3.60 -12.22
C LEU A 27 19.79 2.09 -12.31
N ILE A 28 18.56 1.60 -12.35
CA ILE A 28 18.28 0.16 -12.43
C ILE A 28 18.73 -0.42 -13.78
N ASP A 29 18.65 0.36 -14.86
CA ASP A 29 19.19 -0.05 -16.17
C ASP A 29 20.71 -0.24 -16.11
N GLN A 30 21.43 0.67 -15.45
CA GLN A 30 22.87 0.49 -15.22
C GLN A 30 23.17 -0.72 -14.29
N MET A 31 22.28 -0.99 -13.30
CA MET A 31 22.43 -2.17 -12.45
C MET A 31 22.35 -3.49 -13.23
N SER A 32 21.64 -3.55 -14.35
CA SER A 32 21.62 -4.76 -15.20
C SER A 32 22.96 -5.06 -15.84
N GLU A 33 23.73 -4.02 -16.15
CA GLU A 33 25.02 -4.11 -16.82
C GLU A 33 26.21 -4.22 -15.86
N ALA A 34 26.01 -3.75 -14.62
CA ALA A 34 27.09 -3.66 -13.63
C ALA A 34 27.56 -5.02 -13.08
N GLY A 35 26.78 -6.08 -13.26
CA GLY A 35 27.15 -7.44 -12.84
C GLY A 35 27.34 -7.65 -11.33
N GLY A 36 27.01 -6.68 -10.47
CA GLY A 36 27.18 -6.76 -9.03
C GLY A 36 26.20 -7.71 -8.34
N PHE A 37 26.61 -8.40 -7.32
CA PHE A 37 25.98 -9.50 -6.58
C PHE A 37 24.45 -9.60 -6.64
N THR A 38 23.72 -8.52 -6.36
CA THR A 38 22.26 -8.45 -6.42
C THR A 38 21.73 -7.41 -7.42
N ALA A 39 22.59 -6.58 -8.00
CA ALA A 39 22.19 -5.49 -8.89
C ALA A 39 21.46 -6.02 -10.15
N THR A 40 22.04 -7.00 -10.83
CA THR A 40 21.39 -7.66 -11.98
C THR A 40 20.10 -8.36 -11.61
N LYS A 41 20.00 -8.95 -10.40
CA LYS A 41 18.77 -9.57 -9.90
C LYS A 41 17.66 -8.55 -9.65
N LEU A 42 18.02 -7.36 -9.14
CA LEU A 42 17.05 -6.27 -8.95
C LEU A 42 16.51 -5.77 -10.30
N ALA A 43 17.39 -5.58 -11.29
CA ALA A 43 17.00 -5.20 -12.64
C ALA A 43 16.09 -6.26 -13.28
N PHE A 44 16.44 -7.53 -13.16
CA PHE A 44 15.62 -8.65 -13.64
C PHE A 44 14.26 -8.72 -12.96
N ALA A 45 14.21 -8.52 -11.62
CA ALA A 45 12.95 -8.46 -10.88
C ALA A 45 12.05 -7.31 -11.34
N ARG A 46 12.63 -6.11 -11.60
CA ARG A 46 11.90 -4.97 -12.18
C ARG A 46 11.28 -5.35 -13.53
N ASP A 47 12.04 -6.03 -14.39
CA ASP A 47 11.56 -6.37 -15.73
C ASP A 47 10.44 -7.42 -15.69
N ILE A 48 10.52 -8.40 -14.78
CA ILE A 48 9.42 -9.34 -14.52
C ILE A 48 8.17 -8.57 -14.04
N LEU A 49 8.31 -7.67 -13.08
CA LEU A 49 7.18 -6.89 -12.59
C LEU A 49 6.58 -5.99 -13.66
N ARG A 50 7.40 -5.32 -14.46
CA ARG A 50 6.96 -4.49 -15.59
C ARG A 50 6.17 -5.32 -16.61
N ASP A 51 6.70 -6.48 -16.98
CA ASP A 51 6.04 -7.40 -17.91
C ASP A 51 4.71 -7.90 -17.35
N SER A 52 4.69 -8.37 -16.10
CA SER A 52 3.48 -8.88 -15.46
C SER A 52 2.39 -7.81 -15.31
N ILE A 53 2.75 -6.59 -14.91
CA ILE A 53 1.81 -5.47 -14.78
C ILE A 53 1.25 -5.07 -16.16
N SER A 54 2.07 -5.09 -17.21
CA SER A 54 1.62 -4.77 -18.57
C SER A 54 0.64 -5.78 -19.15
N LYS A 55 0.60 -6.99 -18.61
CA LYS A 55 -0.24 -8.11 -19.06
C LYS A 55 -1.44 -8.40 -18.14
N VAL A 56 -1.74 -7.53 -17.19
CA VAL A 56 -2.90 -7.70 -16.31
C VAL A 56 -4.20 -7.67 -17.13
N GLY A 57 -5.03 -8.70 -16.99
CA GLY A 57 -6.30 -8.77 -17.69
C GLY A 57 -6.93 -10.17 -17.68
N PRO A 58 -8.13 -10.33 -18.27
CA PRO A 58 -8.86 -11.61 -18.24
C PRO A 58 -8.10 -12.77 -18.89
N ASP A 59 -7.37 -12.47 -19.98
CA ASP A 59 -6.60 -13.45 -20.75
C ASP A 59 -5.08 -13.35 -20.51
N GLY A 60 -4.69 -12.61 -19.50
CA GLY A 60 -3.29 -12.30 -19.21
C GLY A 60 -2.80 -12.88 -17.88
N VAL A 61 -2.01 -12.08 -17.15
CA VAL A 61 -1.40 -12.47 -15.87
C VAL A 61 -2.32 -12.10 -14.71
N LEU A 62 -2.50 -13.03 -13.76
CA LEU A 62 -3.15 -12.77 -12.48
C LEU A 62 -2.12 -12.30 -11.46
N ASN A 63 -2.09 -11.00 -11.20
CA ASN A 63 -1.19 -10.40 -10.23
C ASN A 63 -1.82 -10.29 -8.85
N TRP A 64 -1.10 -10.77 -7.85
CA TRP A 64 -1.47 -10.67 -6.44
C TRP A 64 -0.49 -9.76 -5.71
N MET A 65 -1.03 -8.89 -4.85
CA MET A 65 -0.24 -8.08 -3.93
C MET A 65 -0.65 -8.41 -2.50
N SER A 66 0.34 -8.71 -1.65
CA SER A 66 0.12 -8.96 -0.22
C SER A 66 1.06 -8.12 0.62
N PHE A 67 0.51 -7.45 1.66
CA PHE A 67 1.30 -6.60 2.55
C PHE A 67 0.64 -6.45 3.93
N PRO A 68 1.44 -6.23 5.00
CA PRO A 68 0.92 -5.95 6.33
C PRO A 68 0.46 -4.50 6.48
N ALA A 69 -0.50 -4.28 7.35
CA ALA A 69 -1.11 -2.96 7.62
C ALA A 69 -0.12 -1.85 7.98
N CYS A 70 0.95 -2.19 8.70
CA CYS A 70 1.94 -1.21 9.17
C CYS A 70 2.58 -0.38 8.04
N LEU A 71 2.60 -0.87 6.81
CA LEU A 71 3.06 -0.10 5.66
C LEU A 71 2.16 1.10 5.35
N CYS A 72 0.85 1.02 5.65
CA CYS A 72 -0.09 2.13 5.51
C CYS A 72 0.09 3.21 6.58
N ALA A 73 0.76 2.90 7.69
CA ALA A 73 1.18 3.91 8.67
C ALA A 73 2.31 4.79 8.15
N THR A 74 2.96 4.44 7.06
CA THR A 74 4.11 5.13 6.45
C THR A 74 3.75 5.78 5.11
N GLY A 75 4.72 6.46 4.48
CA GLY A 75 4.58 7.01 3.12
C GLY A 75 4.32 5.98 2.03
N THR A 76 4.53 4.68 2.29
CA THR A 76 4.22 3.57 1.36
C THR A 76 2.72 3.49 1.02
N ARG A 77 1.84 4.08 1.84
CA ARG A 77 0.41 4.27 1.54
C ARG A 77 0.17 4.82 0.13
N GLY A 78 0.98 5.82 -0.28
CA GLY A 78 0.88 6.42 -1.62
C GLY A 78 1.15 5.43 -2.76
N PHE A 79 2.07 4.47 -2.55
CA PHE A 79 2.31 3.41 -3.53
C PHE A 79 1.09 2.51 -3.71
N PHE A 80 0.47 2.05 -2.62
CA PHE A 80 -0.71 1.20 -2.70
C PHE A 80 -1.87 1.90 -3.39
N LEU A 81 -2.11 3.18 -3.05
CA LEU A 81 -3.13 3.99 -3.70
C LEU A 81 -2.93 4.06 -5.22
N GLU A 82 -1.70 4.32 -5.66
CA GLU A 82 -1.39 4.42 -7.09
C GLU A 82 -1.49 3.06 -7.80
N ALA A 83 -1.04 1.98 -7.16
CA ALA A 83 -1.13 0.62 -7.68
C ALA A 83 -2.60 0.17 -7.89
N LEU A 84 -3.49 0.54 -6.94
CA LEU A 84 -4.93 0.28 -7.04
C LEU A 84 -5.59 1.12 -8.13
N LYS A 85 -5.28 2.42 -8.22
CA LYS A 85 -5.79 3.31 -9.27
C LYS A 85 -5.43 2.83 -10.66
N ARG A 86 -4.20 2.34 -10.83
CA ARG A 86 -3.72 1.79 -12.11
C ARG A 86 -4.22 0.38 -12.40
N ARG A 87 -4.90 -0.26 -11.44
CA ARG A 87 -5.33 -1.66 -11.55
C ARG A 87 -4.16 -2.62 -11.87
N SER A 88 -3.00 -2.36 -11.26
CA SER A 88 -1.77 -3.14 -11.49
C SER A 88 -1.85 -4.55 -10.89
N TYR A 89 -2.82 -4.80 -10.04
CA TYR A 89 -3.04 -6.09 -9.35
C TYR A 89 -4.51 -6.47 -9.42
N ASN A 90 -4.76 -7.77 -9.60
CA ASN A 90 -6.10 -8.36 -9.65
C ASN A 90 -6.64 -8.66 -8.25
N VAL A 91 -5.74 -9.05 -7.35
CA VAL A 91 -6.07 -9.43 -5.97
C VAL A 91 -5.12 -8.71 -5.01
N VAL A 92 -5.69 -8.15 -3.96
CA VAL A 92 -4.95 -7.52 -2.87
C VAL A 92 -5.33 -8.22 -1.57
N VAL A 93 -4.32 -8.72 -0.85
CA VAL A 93 -4.47 -9.37 0.45
C VAL A 93 -3.70 -8.55 1.48
N THR A 94 -4.42 -8.08 2.49
CA THR A 94 -3.82 -7.30 3.57
C THR A 94 -4.52 -7.58 4.88
N THR A 95 -4.08 -6.96 5.98
CA THR A 95 -4.71 -7.10 7.30
C THR A 95 -5.68 -5.95 7.55
N CYS A 96 -6.66 -6.12 8.45
CA CYS A 96 -7.71 -5.12 8.76
C CYS A 96 -7.12 -3.74 9.12
N GLY A 97 -6.02 -3.70 9.85
CA GLY A 97 -5.34 -2.45 10.19
C GLY A 97 -4.93 -1.58 8.98
N THR A 98 -4.95 -2.12 7.75
CA THR A 98 -4.76 -1.32 6.55
C THR A 98 -5.86 -0.27 6.39
N LEU A 99 -7.12 -0.68 6.58
CA LEU A 99 -8.27 0.25 6.56
C LEU A 99 -8.19 1.21 7.74
N ASP A 100 -7.83 0.72 8.93
CA ASP A 100 -7.71 1.54 10.13
C ASP A 100 -6.69 2.67 9.93
N HIS A 101 -5.47 2.34 9.49
CA HIS A 101 -4.45 3.34 9.22
C HIS A 101 -4.81 4.27 8.06
N ASP A 102 -5.50 3.78 7.04
CA ASP A 102 -5.91 4.59 5.89
C ASP A 102 -6.97 5.62 6.31
N ILE A 103 -7.98 5.19 7.05
CA ILE A 103 -9.03 6.05 7.61
C ILE A 103 -8.39 7.06 8.58
N ALA A 104 -7.67 6.60 9.58
CA ALA A 104 -7.06 7.45 10.59
C ALA A 104 -6.19 8.55 9.96
N ARG A 105 -5.32 8.19 9.03
CA ARG A 105 -4.44 9.12 8.32
C ARG A 105 -5.13 10.02 7.30
N THR A 106 -6.38 9.80 7.01
CA THR A 106 -7.19 10.72 6.22
C THR A 106 -7.64 11.92 7.05
N PHE A 107 -7.78 11.75 8.37
CA PHE A 107 -8.27 12.78 9.28
C PHE A 107 -7.17 13.37 10.18
N ARG A 108 -6.12 12.62 10.49
CA ARG A 108 -5.05 13.03 11.41
C ARG A 108 -3.69 12.55 10.91
N ASP A 109 -2.67 13.28 11.29
CA ASP A 109 -1.29 12.96 10.93
C ASP A 109 -0.65 12.00 11.93
N TYR A 110 0.24 11.14 11.41
CA TYR A 110 1.23 10.41 12.17
C TYR A 110 2.57 11.13 12.08
N PHE A 111 3.47 10.91 13.02
CA PHE A 111 4.68 11.71 13.14
C PHE A 111 5.93 10.86 13.04
N HIS A 112 7.03 11.48 12.64
CA HIS A 112 8.33 10.84 12.67
C HIS A 112 8.78 10.67 14.11
N GLY A 113 9.27 9.49 14.45
CA GLY A 113 9.91 9.14 15.71
C GLY A 113 11.21 8.42 15.47
N ASP A 114 11.66 7.65 16.47
CA ASP A 114 12.88 6.86 16.43
C ASP A 114 12.65 5.49 17.07
N PHE A 115 13.42 4.48 16.63
CA PHE A 115 13.35 3.13 17.20
C PHE A 115 13.87 3.04 18.65
N SER A 116 14.68 4.01 19.08
CA SER A 116 15.31 4.07 20.41
C SER A 116 14.46 4.77 21.47
N LEU A 117 13.26 5.27 21.11
CA LEU A 117 12.38 5.96 22.06
C LEU A 117 11.87 4.99 23.14
N ASP A 118 11.71 5.52 24.35
CA ASP A 118 11.17 4.78 25.51
C ASP A 118 9.65 4.66 25.39
N ASP A 119 9.16 3.43 25.17
CA ASP A 119 7.74 3.12 25.00
C ASP A 119 6.91 3.42 26.26
N ILE A 120 7.51 3.33 27.46
CA ILE A 120 6.82 3.64 28.73
C ILE A 120 6.58 5.15 28.81
N ALA A 121 7.62 5.93 28.57
CA ALA A 121 7.50 7.40 28.56
C ALA A 121 6.55 7.91 27.47
N LEU A 122 6.54 7.28 26.29
CA LEU A 122 5.57 7.59 25.24
C LEU A 122 4.13 7.27 25.68
N GLY A 123 3.92 6.09 26.26
CA GLY A 123 2.60 5.65 26.74
C GLY A 123 2.00 6.57 27.80
N GLU A 124 2.81 7.10 28.72
CA GLU A 124 2.38 8.10 29.72
C GLU A 124 1.88 9.40 29.08
N GLN A 125 2.30 9.71 27.85
CA GLN A 125 1.87 10.88 27.08
C GLN A 125 0.76 10.55 26.08
N GLY A 126 0.20 9.34 26.07
CA GLY A 126 -0.81 8.91 25.10
C GLY A 126 -0.26 8.75 23.68
N LEU A 127 1.03 8.46 23.56
CA LEU A 127 1.72 8.26 22.30
C LEU A 127 2.04 6.77 22.11
N ASN A 128 1.78 6.26 20.92
CA ASN A 128 2.13 4.89 20.55
C ASN A 128 3.24 4.91 19.51
N ARG A 129 4.13 3.91 19.56
CA ARG A 129 5.21 3.77 18.59
C ARG A 129 5.00 2.55 17.69
N LEU A 130 4.97 2.78 16.39
CA LEU A 130 4.98 1.74 15.36
C LEU A 130 6.31 1.81 14.60
N GLY A 131 7.32 1.06 15.06
CA GLY A 131 8.67 1.20 14.56
C GLY A 131 9.26 2.57 14.87
N ASN A 132 9.49 3.39 13.86
CA ASN A 132 9.90 4.80 13.97
C ASN A 132 8.79 5.79 13.61
N VAL A 133 7.54 5.37 13.69
CA VAL A 133 6.37 6.24 13.50
C VAL A 133 5.66 6.41 14.84
N ILE A 134 5.33 7.64 15.20
CA ILE A 134 4.55 7.97 16.39
C ILE A 134 3.09 8.18 16.01
N VAL A 135 2.22 7.52 16.75
CA VAL A 135 0.77 7.54 16.57
C VAL A 135 0.11 7.97 17.88
N PRO A 136 -0.30 9.24 18.04
CA PRO A 136 -1.06 9.69 19.20
C PRO A 136 -2.40 8.96 19.30
N ASN A 137 -2.91 8.77 20.53
CA ASN A 137 -4.19 8.10 20.77
C ASN A 137 -5.35 8.77 20.00
N GLU A 138 -5.39 10.10 20.00
CA GLU A 138 -6.39 10.90 19.27
C GLU A 138 -6.29 10.77 17.75
N CYS A 139 -5.17 10.26 17.23
CA CYS A 139 -4.94 10.08 15.80
C CYS A 139 -5.32 8.68 15.28
N TYR A 140 -5.67 7.74 16.16
CA TYR A 140 -6.00 6.38 15.77
C TYR A 140 -7.26 5.86 16.47
N GLY A 141 -7.20 5.48 17.75
CA GLY A 141 -8.33 4.83 18.43
C GLY A 141 -9.58 5.69 18.47
N GLU A 142 -9.45 6.90 19.01
CA GLU A 142 -10.57 7.82 19.17
C GLU A 142 -11.20 8.22 17.83
N ILE A 143 -10.39 8.45 16.81
CA ILE A 143 -10.90 8.85 15.50
C ILE A 143 -11.65 7.71 14.82
N LEU A 144 -11.17 6.48 14.96
CA LEU A 144 -11.83 5.30 14.40
C LEU A 144 -13.20 5.09 15.07
N GLU A 145 -13.28 5.16 16.38
CA GLU A 145 -14.54 5.04 17.11
C GLU A 145 -15.54 6.13 16.69
N ASN A 146 -15.09 7.38 16.61
CA ASN A 146 -15.95 8.51 16.29
C ASN A 146 -16.43 8.55 14.83
N ILE A 147 -15.75 7.87 13.92
CA ILE A 147 -16.05 7.87 12.49
C ILE A 147 -16.66 6.55 12.04
N VAL A 148 -16.03 5.43 12.37
CA VAL A 148 -16.42 4.12 11.83
C VAL A 148 -17.72 3.63 12.45
N LEU A 149 -17.95 3.85 13.76
CA LEU A 149 -19.17 3.39 14.41
C LEU A 149 -20.44 4.08 13.86
N PRO A 150 -20.48 5.42 13.69
CA PRO A 150 -21.61 6.05 13.01
C PRO A 150 -21.83 5.54 11.59
N TRP A 151 -20.77 5.36 10.80
CA TRP A 151 -20.91 4.83 9.45
C TRP A 151 -21.48 3.42 9.39
N LEU A 152 -21.02 2.54 10.27
CA LEU A 152 -21.56 1.19 10.35
C LEU A 152 -23.05 1.21 10.70
N SER A 153 -23.48 2.13 11.57
CA SER A 153 -24.89 2.31 11.91
C SER A 153 -25.72 2.82 10.72
N GLU A 154 -25.20 3.78 9.95
CA GLU A 154 -25.83 4.27 8.73
C GLU A 154 -25.97 3.15 7.67
N ILE A 155 -24.90 2.39 7.44
CA ILE A 155 -24.91 1.24 6.52
C ILE A 155 -25.94 0.19 6.98
N GLU A 156 -26.00 -0.07 8.28
CA GLU A 156 -26.96 -1.03 8.84
C GLU A 156 -28.41 -0.59 8.61
N GLU A 157 -28.72 0.67 8.86
CA GLU A 157 -30.06 1.24 8.64
C GLU A 157 -30.46 1.19 7.15
N GLU A 158 -29.57 1.58 6.26
CA GLU A 158 -29.81 1.46 4.82
C GLU A 158 -30.08 0.00 4.42
N ARG A 159 -29.29 -0.91 4.89
CA ARG A 159 -29.44 -2.34 4.57
C ARG A 159 -30.70 -2.94 5.16
N LYS A 160 -31.11 -2.57 6.36
CA LYS A 160 -32.39 -2.96 6.97
C LYS A 160 -33.58 -2.48 6.13
N SER A 161 -33.47 -1.30 5.51
CA SER A 161 -34.52 -0.80 4.62
C SER A 161 -34.64 -1.62 3.34
N LEU A 162 -33.53 -2.16 2.82
CA LEU A 162 -33.50 -2.96 1.60
C LEU A 162 -33.90 -4.45 1.84
N ASN A 163 -33.48 -5.00 2.96
CA ASN A 163 -33.78 -6.39 3.35
C ASN A 163 -33.97 -6.50 4.87
N PRO A 164 -35.20 -6.27 5.38
CA PRO A 164 -35.45 -6.25 6.83
C PRO A 164 -35.16 -7.59 7.52
N ASP A 165 -35.41 -8.71 6.82
CA ASP A 165 -35.25 -10.05 7.40
C ASP A 165 -33.78 -10.49 7.49
N ASN A 166 -32.94 -10.02 6.57
CA ASN A 166 -31.50 -10.30 6.56
C ASN A 166 -30.69 -9.15 5.95
N PRO A 167 -30.42 -8.10 6.72
CA PRO A 167 -29.71 -6.90 6.24
C PRO A 167 -28.33 -7.19 5.64
N TRP A 168 -27.66 -8.22 6.15
CA TRP A 168 -26.29 -8.57 5.76
C TRP A 168 -26.17 -9.60 4.63
N LEU A 169 -27.30 -10.02 4.05
CA LEU A 169 -27.27 -10.95 2.93
C LEU A 169 -26.51 -10.34 1.73
N GLY A 170 -25.46 -11.02 1.29
CA GLY A 170 -24.62 -10.57 0.17
C GLY A 170 -23.72 -9.36 0.47
N PHE A 171 -23.56 -8.99 1.74
CA PHE A 171 -22.66 -7.92 2.17
C PHE A 171 -21.38 -8.50 2.77
N GLY A 172 -20.30 -8.40 2.04
CA GLY A 172 -18.98 -8.88 2.44
C GLY A 172 -17.98 -7.73 2.61
N SER A 173 -16.71 -8.08 2.75
CA SER A 173 -15.62 -7.12 2.91
C SER A 173 -15.44 -6.16 1.72
N VAL A 174 -15.78 -6.60 0.53
CA VAL A 174 -15.70 -5.76 -0.68
C VAL A 174 -16.77 -4.67 -0.63
N GLU A 175 -18.01 -5.03 -0.33
CA GLU A 175 -19.12 -4.09 -0.22
C GLU A 175 -18.89 -3.11 0.93
N LEU A 176 -18.34 -3.58 2.06
CA LEU A 176 -17.94 -2.71 3.17
C LEU A 176 -16.87 -1.70 2.75
N CYS A 177 -15.81 -2.13 2.07
CA CYS A 177 -14.77 -1.23 1.58
C CYS A 177 -15.32 -0.19 0.60
N TRP A 178 -16.28 -0.56 -0.25
CA TRP A 178 -16.93 0.36 -1.16
C TRP A 178 -17.79 1.38 -0.43
N ALA A 179 -18.60 0.94 0.53
CA ALA A 179 -19.44 1.82 1.33
C ALA A 179 -18.60 2.83 2.14
N LEU A 180 -17.54 2.38 2.81
CA LEU A 180 -16.60 3.24 3.51
C LEU A 180 -15.90 4.22 2.57
N GLY A 181 -15.47 3.77 1.38
CA GLY A 181 -14.83 4.62 0.38
C GLY A 181 -15.75 5.74 -0.13
N LEU A 182 -17.01 5.45 -0.37
CA LEU A 182 -18.01 6.45 -0.77
C LEU A 182 -18.26 7.46 0.35
N SER A 183 -18.40 7.03 1.60
CA SER A 183 -18.55 7.90 2.75
C SER A 183 -17.35 8.83 2.94
N LEU A 184 -16.12 8.33 2.78
CA LEU A 184 -14.89 9.14 2.83
C LEU A 184 -14.85 10.24 1.76
N ILE A 185 -15.28 9.95 0.54
CA ILE A 185 -15.37 10.95 -0.54
C ILE A 185 -16.34 12.06 -0.15
N HIS A 186 -17.49 11.73 0.42
CA HIS A 186 -18.48 12.71 0.85
C HIS A 186 -18.00 13.59 2.02
N ILE A 187 -17.20 13.04 2.92
CA ILE A 187 -16.69 13.76 4.09
C ILE A 187 -15.45 14.60 3.74
N SER A 188 -14.51 14.05 2.97
CA SER A 188 -13.25 14.74 2.67
C SER A 188 -13.35 15.77 1.54
N GLU A 189 -14.34 15.67 0.67
CA GLU A 189 -14.53 16.58 -0.47
C GLU A 189 -15.98 17.08 -0.64
N PRO A 190 -16.64 17.62 0.41
CA PRO A 190 -18.04 18.03 0.30
C PRO A 190 -18.26 19.17 -0.73
N THR A 191 -17.20 19.87 -1.12
CA THR A 191 -17.25 21.01 -2.06
C THR A 191 -16.96 20.62 -3.52
N ARG A 192 -16.42 19.43 -3.80
CA ARG A 192 -16.10 19.01 -5.19
C ARG A 192 -17.30 18.49 -5.96
N LEU A 193 -18.32 17.97 -5.27
CA LEU A 193 -19.57 17.49 -5.87
C LEU A 193 -20.63 18.58 -6.08
N ALA A 194 -20.38 19.78 -5.58
CA ALA A 194 -21.28 20.95 -5.70
C ALA A 194 -20.84 21.93 -6.82
N ARG A 195 -19.99 21.53 -7.76
CA ARG A 195 -19.59 22.33 -8.93
C ARG A 195 -19.87 21.64 -10.22
#